data_e8164d854957e67d87e394265fec1c87
#
_entry.id   e8164d854957e67d87e394265fec1c87
#
_cell.length_a   1.000
_cell.length_b   1.000
_cell.length_c   1.000
_cell.angle_alpha   90.00
_cell.angle_beta   90.00
_cell.angle_gamma   90.00
#
_symmetry.space_group_name_H-M   'P 1'
#
loop_
_entity.id
_entity.type
_entity.pdbx_description
1 polymer ?
#
loop_
_entity_poly.entity_id
_entity_poly.type
_entity_poly.pdbx_seq_one_letter_code
_entity_poly.pdbx_strand_id
1 'polypeptide(L)'
;MSGLKRLASSRAVKDTIYLSILMEAFFIGLSQTTAIVFMGIGIALFLLRWWKDPDFHVKRTTFHWPIIVYLLCSAASIFVSPDKVYTLTIWFVLVVIYLLTYVLVTQNLENRRQVRLLAYSLGASAAIIVAYGFFQFIFGIDTSEMKWVDGEAFPELSKRVFSTLENPNILAAYLDIVVCVLLGLFGTLSDKRLRIALGIAIVCTLGCIAMTYARGACLTIAVIMAGYGVLRDKRILAAVAVLVAGFLLFNPVLFDRMSTMFTVVDTSSEMRIAMWESTIQMILDHPLLGIGGGAYSLVYPIYDTYIVDGSVTLVHAHNIYLNYLAEIGIVGGCAFLVFFLGYTVTALHPQKTMPDEFSRGLMLGLGLGLVSVALNGLTDDVLYNVPSSMLLWMICGLVYVMKEKI
;
A
#
# COMPACT_ATOMS: atom_id res chain seq x y z
N MET A 1 31.39 -24.38 -16.90
CA MET A 1 30.70 -23.12 -17.26
C MET A 1 29.47 -23.32 -18.16
N SER A 2 29.39 -24.33 -19.04
CA SER A 2 28.26 -24.58 -19.95
C SER A 2 26.96 -25.00 -19.23
N GLY A 3 27.04 -25.78 -18.16
CA GLY A 3 25.87 -26.27 -17.42
C GLY A 3 25.10 -25.18 -16.70
N LEU A 4 25.79 -24.26 -16.01
CA LEU A 4 25.14 -23.13 -15.31
C LEU A 4 24.50 -22.12 -16.26
N LYS A 5 25.08 -21.91 -17.46
CA LYS A 5 24.46 -21.07 -18.51
C LYS A 5 23.14 -21.68 -19.00
N ARG A 6 23.12 -23.00 -19.30
CA ARG A 6 21.90 -23.73 -19.69
C ARG A 6 20.84 -23.72 -18.60
N LEU A 7 21.24 -23.85 -17.34
CA LEU A 7 20.31 -23.76 -16.20
C LEU A 7 19.69 -22.37 -16.11
N ALA A 8 20.50 -21.31 -16.15
CA ALA A 8 20.05 -19.91 -15.99
C ALA A 8 19.07 -19.46 -17.10
N SER A 9 19.27 -19.91 -18.34
CA SER A 9 18.39 -19.63 -19.47
C SER A 9 17.20 -20.62 -19.59
N SER A 10 17.15 -21.64 -18.71
CA SER A 10 16.13 -22.68 -18.77
C SER A 10 14.74 -22.13 -18.46
N ARG A 11 13.73 -22.75 -19.12
CA ARG A 11 12.33 -22.47 -18.82
C ARG A 11 11.99 -22.68 -17.35
N ALA A 12 12.58 -23.69 -16.72
CA ALA A 12 12.39 -23.99 -15.31
C ALA A 12 12.77 -22.82 -14.39
N VAL A 13 13.90 -22.13 -14.64
CA VAL A 13 14.28 -20.94 -13.85
C VAL A 13 13.30 -19.79 -14.03
N LYS A 14 12.86 -19.52 -15.27
CA LYS A 14 11.84 -18.50 -15.54
C LYS A 14 10.50 -18.81 -14.85
N ASP A 15 10.05 -20.06 -14.95
CA ASP A 15 8.81 -20.51 -14.32
C ASP A 15 8.92 -20.45 -12.78
N THR A 16 10.08 -20.76 -12.19
CA THR A 16 10.30 -20.66 -10.74
C THR A 16 10.34 -19.21 -10.26
N ILE A 17 10.98 -18.28 -11.00
CA ILE A 17 10.92 -16.84 -10.69
C ILE A 17 9.46 -16.36 -10.73
N TYR A 18 8.72 -16.75 -11.76
CA TYR A 18 7.32 -16.39 -11.86
C TYR A 18 6.48 -16.98 -10.71
N LEU A 19 6.69 -18.23 -10.35
CA LEU A 19 6.03 -18.84 -9.18
C LEU A 19 6.37 -18.09 -7.88
N SER A 20 7.62 -17.68 -7.69
CA SER A 20 8.02 -16.90 -6.52
C SER A 20 7.30 -15.55 -6.44
N ILE A 21 7.08 -14.87 -7.58
CA ILE A 21 6.28 -13.64 -7.64
C ILE A 21 4.81 -13.91 -7.28
N LEU A 22 4.23 -15.01 -7.74
CA LEU A 22 2.85 -15.38 -7.38
C LEU A 22 2.72 -15.66 -5.88
N MET A 23 3.69 -16.38 -5.30
CA MET A 23 3.70 -16.69 -3.86
C MET A 23 3.97 -15.45 -3.02
N GLU A 24 4.89 -14.57 -3.44
CA GLU A 24 5.08 -13.26 -2.83
C GLU A 24 3.75 -12.49 -2.79
N ALA A 25 3.06 -12.35 -3.91
CA ALA A 25 1.77 -11.67 -4.01
C ALA A 25 0.69 -12.30 -3.11
N PHE A 26 0.66 -13.63 -3.03
CA PHE A 26 -0.27 -14.35 -2.16
C PHE A 26 -0.01 -14.06 -0.67
N PHE A 27 1.26 -14.01 -0.27
CA PHE A 27 1.62 -13.87 1.13
C PHE A 27 1.83 -12.43 1.59
N ILE A 28 1.87 -11.43 0.71
CA ILE A 28 2.08 -10.01 1.11
C ILE A 28 1.18 -9.59 2.28
N GLY A 29 -0.11 -9.89 2.22
CA GLY A 29 -1.04 -9.51 3.29
C GLY A 29 -1.29 -10.62 4.33
N LEU A 30 -0.79 -11.86 4.13
CA LEU A 30 -1.00 -12.99 5.04
C LEU A 30 0.18 -13.23 5.97
N SER A 31 1.40 -13.08 5.47
CA SER A 31 2.63 -13.32 6.22
C SER A 31 3.79 -12.57 5.58
N GLN A 32 4.16 -11.45 6.18
CA GLN A 32 5.27 -10.62 5.72
C GLN A 32 6.56 -11.43 5.53
N THR A 33 6.91 -12.26 6.50
CA THR A 33 8.14 -13.07 6.47
C THR A 33 8.11 -14.03 5.27
N THR A 34 6.99 -14.70 5.03
CA THR A 34 6.84 -15.64 3.92
C THR A 34 6.92 -14.93 2.57
N ALA A 35 6.32 -13.73 2.45
CA ALA A 35 6.41 -12.90 1.24
C ALA A 35 7.87 -12.53 0.93
N ILE A 36 8.62 -12.06 1.94
CA ILE A 36 10.05 -11.70 1.80
C ILE A 36 10.90 -12.92 1.41
N VAL A 37 10.61 -14.11 1.95
CA VAL A 37 11.33 -15.35 1.57
C VAL A 37 11.12 -15.66 0.09
N PHE A 38 9.87 -15.64 -0.41
CA PHE A 38 9.61 -15.88 -1.83
C PHE A 38 10.20 -14.81 -2.73
N MET A 39 10.13 -13.54 -2.34
CA MET A 39 10.83 -12.46 -3.03
C MET A 39 12.34 -12.74 -3.09
N GLY A 40 12.96 -13.13 -1.98
CA GLY A 40 14.40 -13.48 -1.92
C GLY A 40 14.78 -14.62 -2.86
N ILE A 41 13.97 -15.68 -2.93
CA ILE A 41 14.15 -16.79 -3.89
C ILE A 41 14.09 -16.26 -5.33
N GLY A 42 13.06 -15.44 -5.64
CA GLY A 42 12.90 -14.82 -6.95
C GLY A 42 14.10 -13.96 -7.34
N ILE A 43 14.59 -13.13 -6.42
CA ILE A 43 15.76 -12.26 -6.66
C ILE A 43 17.05 -13.10 -6.85
N ALA A 44 17.28 -14.12 -6.05
CA ALA A 44 18.46 -14.97 -6.21
C ALA A 44 18.49 -15.63 -7.62
N LEU A 45 17.35 -16.16 -8.08
CA LEU A 45 17.22 -16.73 -9.41
C LEU A 45 17.30 -15.66 -10.53
N PHE A 46 16.72 -14.47 -10.29
CA PHE A 46 16.85 -13.34 -11.21
C PHE A 46 18.30 -12.90 -11.38
N LEU A 47 19.07 -12.78 -10.30
CA LEU A 47 20.50 -12.44 -10.33
C LEU A 47 21.32 -13.53 -11.01
N LEU A 48 21.02 -14.81 -10.75
CA LEU A 48 21.63 -15.94 -11.45
C LEU A 48 21.38 -15.85 -12.96
N ARG A 49 20.15 -15.54 -13.37
CA ARG A 49 19.78 -15.35 -14.77
C ARG A 49 20.53 -14.16 -15.38
N TRP A 50 20.51 -13.02 -14.71
CA TRP A 50 21.22 -11.83 -15.18
C TRP A 50 22.72 -12.06 -15.37
N TRP A 51 23.35 -12.80 -14.46
CA TRP A 51 24.79 -13.09 -14.54
C TRP A 51 25.14 -14.13 -15.60
N LYS A 52 24.30 -15.14 -15.83
CA LYS A 52 24.66 -16.33 -16.63
C LYS A 52 23.96 -16.44 -17.97
N ASP A 53 22.81 -15.76 -18.16
CA ASP A 53 22.04 -15.76 -19.40
C ASP A 53 22.50 -14.57 -20.29
N PRO A 54 23.28 -14.79 -21.36
CA PRO A 54 23.81 -13.69 -22.17
C PRO A 54 22.72 -12.95 -22.95
N ASP A 55 21.54 -13.58 -23.15
CA ASP A 55 20.42 -12.99 -23.87
C ASP A 55 19.50 -12.19 -22.95
N PHE A 56 19.74 -12.24 -21.63
CA PHE A 56 18.94 -11.52 -20.67
C PHE A 56 19.53 -10.13 -20.35
N HIS A 57 18.77 -9.10 -20.66
CA HIS A 57 19.13 -7.72 -20.36
C HIS A 57 18.08 -7.06 -19.49
N VAL A 58 18.51 -6.35 -18.44
CA VAL A 58 17.62 -5.55 -17.58
C VAL A 58 17.05 -4.39 -18.39
N LYS A 59 15.73 -4.33 -18.46
CA LYS A 59 14.99 -3.30 -19.20
C LYS A 59 14.78 -2.05 -18.34
N ARG A 60 14.98 -0.87 -18.94
CA ARG A 60 14.63 0.39 -18.30
C ARG A 60 13.12 0.53 -18.20
N THR A 61 12.64 1.02 -17.07
CA THR A 61 11.21 1.29 -16.86
C THR A 61 10.91 2.76 -17.10
N THR A 62 9.63 3.12 -17.25
CA THR A 62 9.21 4.51 -17.55
C THR A 62 9.74 5.50 -16.51
N PHE A 63 9.69 5.15 -15.22
CA PHE A 63 10.14 6.02 -14.12
C PHE A 63 11.49 5.60 -13.50
N HIS A 64 12.41 5.03 -14.29
CA HIS A 64 13.71 4.57 -13.77
C HIS A 64 14.57 5.71 -13.18
N TRP A 65 14.54 6.92 -13.75
CA TRP A 65 15.29 8.04 -13.20
C TRP A 65 14.78 8.50 -11.83
N PRO A 66 13.47 8.76 -11.64
CA PRO A 66 12.92 9.01 -10.31
C PRO A 66 13.28 7.93 -9.28
N ILE A 67 13.23 6.64 -9.65
CA ILE A 67 13.64 5.55 -8.75
C ILE A 67 15.12 5.64 -8.38
N ILE A 68 16.00 5.91 -9.34
CA ILE A 68 17.45 6.05 -9.09
C ILE A 68 17.71 7.23 -8.16
N VAL A 69 17.08 8.39 -8.41
CA VAL A 69 17.24 9.58 -7.55
C VAL A 69 16.74 9.29 -6.14
N TYR A 70 15.54 8.69 -6.01
CA TYR A 70 15.00 8.25 -4.73
C TYR A 70 15.96 7.32 -3.97
N LEU A 71 16.49 6.30 -4.64
CA LEU A 71 17.43 5.34 -4.05
C LEU A 71 18.73 6.01 -3.59
N LEU A 72 19.28 6.93 -4.39
CA LEU A 72 20.51 7.63 -4.05
C LEU A 72 20.32 8.61 -2.91
N CYS A 73 19.22 9.39 -2.91
CA CYS A 73 18.92 10.34 -1.84
C CYS A 73 18.61 9.62 -0.52
N SER A 74 17.82 8.53 -0.57
CA SER A 74 17.51 7.74 0.62
C SER A 74 18.76 7.04 1.19
N ALA A 75 19.68 6.56 0.34
CA ALA A 75 20.98 6.03 0.80
C ALA A 75 21.89 7.14 1.38
N ALA A 76 21.89 8.33 0.76
CA ALA A 76 22.68 9.47 1.24
C ALA A 76 22.15 10.00 2.59
N SER A 77 20.84 9.90 2.85
CA SER A 77 20.24 10.32 4.12
C SER A 77 20.76 9.54 5.34
N ILE A 78 21.30 8.32 5.13
CA ILE A 78 21.92 7.52 6.18
C ILE A 78 23.08 8.26 6.85
N PHE A 79 23.84 9.05 6.08
CA PHE A 79 25.04 9.74 6.59
C PHE A 79 24.72 10.91 7.54
N VAL A 80 23.53 11.48 7.44
CA VAL A 80 23.06 12.59 8.29
C VAL A 80 22.25 12.12 9.49
N SER A 81 21.84 10.85 9.53
CA SER A 81 21.08 10.29 10.65
C SER A 81 21.86 10.31 11.96
N PRO A 82 21.19 10.57 13.10
CA PRO A 82 21.77 10.43 14.44
C PRO A 82 22.27 9.00 14.74
N ASP A 83 21.54 7.99 14.26
CA ASP A 83 21.94 6.57 14.35
C ASP A 83 22.01 5.96 12.93
N LYS A 84 23.23 5.86 12.40
CA LYS A 84 23.47 5.37 11.04
C LYS A 84 23.20 3.87 10.89
N VAL A 85 23.42 3.08 11.96
CA VAL A 85 23.20 1.62 11.90
C VAL A 85 21.69 1.33 11.90
N TYR A 86 20.94 2.01 12.75
CA TYR A 86 19.50 1.94 12.78
C TYR A 86 18.91 2.34 11.41
N THR A 87 19.29 3.52 10.90
CA THR A 87 18.82 4.01 9.61
C THR A 87 19.20 3.11 8.44
N LEU A 88 20.41 2.55 8.42
CA LEU A 88 20.82 1.56 7.40
C LEU A 88 19.91 0.32 7.43
N THR A 89 19.57 -0.16 8.62
CA THR A 89 18.69 -1.32 8.79
C THR A 89 17.28 -1.00 8.26
N ILE A 90 16.71 0.14 8.68
CA ILE A 90 15.40 0.59 8.22
C ILE A 90 15.41 0.85 6.70
N TRP A 91 16.46 1.49 6.17
CA TRP A 91 16.60 1.71 4.72
C TRP A 91 16.57 0.40 3.93
N PHE A 92 17.26 -0.63 4.41
CA PHE A 92 17.22 -1.93 3.77
C PHE A 92 15.80 -2.51 3.75
N VAL A 93 15.09 -2.44 4.86
CA VAL A 93 13.72 -2.97 5.00
C VAL A 93 12.71 -2.14 4.20
N LEU A 94 12.73 -0.80 4.32
CA LEU A 94 11.70 0.07 3.76
C LEU A 94 11.99 0.54 2.32
N VAL A 95 13.21 0.42 1.82
CA VAL A 95 13.58 0.87 0.48
C VAL A 95 13.99 -0.29 -0.40
N VAL A 96 15.00 -1.08 0.04
CA VAL A 96 15.59 -2.13 -0.81
C VAL A 96 14.58 -3.25 -1.07
N ILE A 97 13.91 -3.77 -0.03
CA ILE A 97 12.91 -4.85 -0.17
C ILE A 97 11.80 -4.43 -1.14
N TYR A 98 11.29 -3.22 -1.02
CA TYR A 98 10.21 -2.75 -1.88
C TYR A 98 10.64 -2.59 -3.33
N LEU A 99 11.84 -2.04 -3.55
CA LEU A 99 12.41 -1.93 -4.89
C LEU A 99 12.64 -3.30 -5.54
N LEU A 100 13.05 -4.32 -4.77
CA LEU A 100 13.24 -5.68 -5.28
C LEU A 100 11.92 -6.31 -5.77
N THR A 101 10.80 -6.10 -5.06
CA THR A 101 9.46 -6.49 -5.53
C THR A 101 9.14 -5.87 -6.90
N TYR A 102 9.36 -4.54 -7.04
CA TYR A 102 9.14 -3.85 -8.31
C TYR A 102 10.02 -4.40 -9.43
N VAL A 103 11.31 -4.65 -9.16
CA VAL A 103 12.25 -5.22 -10.13
C VAL A 103 11.79 -6.60 -10.57
N LEU A 104 11.41 -7.48 -9.64
CA LEU A 104 10.92 -8.82 -9.98
C LEU A 104 9.73 -8.76 -10.94
N VAL A 105 8.72 -7.96 -10.62
CA VAL A 105 7.51 -7.80 -11.44
C VAL A 105 7.85 -7.23 -12.81
N THR A 106 8.58 -6.10 -12.84
CA THR A 106 8.86 -5.39 -14.10
C THR A 106 9.80 -6.14 -15.02
N GLN A 107 10.71 -6.98 -14.52
CA GLN A 107 11.68 -7.68 -15.35
C GLN A 107 11.22 -9.06 -15.81
N ASN A 108 10.28 -9.70 -15.09
CA ASN A 108 9.96 -11.11 -15.34
C ASN A 108 8.54 -11.37 -15.84
N LEU A 109 7.58 -10.45 -15.67
CA LEU A 109 6.25 -10.60 -16.27
C LEU A 109 6.28 -10.15 -17.74
N GLU A 110 5.73 -10.99 -18.63
CA GLU A 110 5.82 -10.80 -20.08
C GLU A 110 4.49 -10.88 -20.82
N ASN A 111 3.44 -11.42 -20.18
CA ASN A 111 2.17 -11.68 -20.86
C ASN A 111 0.94 -11.53 -19.96
N ARG A 112 -0.24 -11.38 -20.59
CA ARG A 112 -1.53 -11.18 -19.91
C ARG A 112 -1.93 -12.32 -18.98
N ARG A 113 -1.59 -13.55 -19.33
CA ARG A 113 -1.91 -14.71 -18.49
C ARG A 113 -1.19 -14.60 -17.15
N GLN A 114 0.08 -14.20 -17.17
CA GLN A 114 0.87 -14.01 -15.96
C GLN A 114 0.29 -12.90 -15.08
N VAL A 115 -0.06 -11.74 -15.66
CA VAL A 115 -0.69 -10.64 -14.93
C VAL A 115 -2.03 -11.06 -14.33
N ARG A 116 -2.85 -11.80 -15.09
CA ARG A 116 -4.15 -12.30 -14.61
C ARG A 116 -3.99 -13.26 -13.42
N LEU A 117 -3.05 -14.20 -13.50
CA LEU A 117 -2.78 -15.12 -12.40
C LEU A 117 -2.23 -14.40 -11.16
N LEU A 118 -1.41 -13.34 -11.35
CA LEU A 118 -0.95 -12.51 -10.24
C LEU A 118 -2.11 -11.76 -9.58
N ALA A 119 -3.02 -11.19 -10.36
CA ALA A 119 -4.23 -10.56 -9.83
C ALA A 119 -5.13 -11.57 -9.07
N TYR A 120 -5.23 -12.81 -9.56
CA TYR A 120 -5.97 -13.87 -8.85
C TYR A 120 -5.27 -14.27 -7.54
N SER A 121 -3.93 -14.31 -7.51
CA SER A 121 -3.16 -14.59 -6.29
C SER A 121 -3.41 -13.53 -5.22
N LEU A 122 -3.34 -12.23 -5.58
CA LEU A 122 -3.70 -11.12 -4.69
C LEU A 122 -5.16 -11.19 -4.23
N GLY A 123 -6.09 -11.52 -5.15
CA GLY A 123 -7.51 -11.66 -4.82
C GLY A 123 -7.80 -12.82 -3.85
N ALA A 124 -7.11 -13.96 -4.01
CA ALA A 124 -7.23 -15.09 -3.11
C ALA A 124 -6.69 -14.75 -1.71
N SER A 125 -5.54 -14.07 -1.64
CA SER A 125 -5.01 -13.53 -0.39
C SER A 125 -6.00 -12.60 0.32
N ALA A 126 -6.54 -11.63 -0.42
CA ALA A 126 -7.51 -10.68 0.11
C ALA A 126 -8.78 -11.35 0.62
N ALA A 127 -9.27 -12.40 -0.04
CA ALA A 127 -10.43 -13.17 0.42
C ALA A 127 -10.18 -13.83 1.78
N ILE A 128 -8.98 -14.39 2.01
CA ILE A 128 -8.59 -14.98 3.30
C ILE A 128 -8.50 -13.90 4.37
N ILE A 129 -7.89 -12.75 4.06
CA ILE A 129 -7.74 -11.61 4.97
C ILE A 129 -9.12 -11.11 5.43
N VAL A 130 -10.06 -10.93 4.48
CA VAL A 130 -11.44 -10.52 4.77
C VAL A 130 -12.15 -11.58 5.61
N ALA A 131 -12.06 -12.85 5.25
CA ALA A 131 -12.68 -13.94 6.01
C ALA A 131 -12.15 -14.01 7.46
N TYR A 132 -10.83 -13.86 7.64
CA TYR A 132 -10.24 -13.82 8.98
C TYR A 132 -10.64 -12.56 9.76
N GLY A 133 -10.81 -11.41 9.09
CA GLY A 133 -11.38 -10.21 9.70
C GLY A 133 -12.79 -10.42 10.25
N PHE A 134 -13.67 -11.07 9.48
CA PHE A 134 -14.99 -11.47 9.97
C PHE A 134 -14.93 -12.47 11.14
N PHE A 135 -14.01 -13.44 11.07
CA PHE A 135 -13.78 -14.38 12.17
C PHE A 135 -13.38 -13.62 13.46
N GLN A 136 -12.45 -12.68 13.38
CA GLN A 136 -12.05 -11.84 14.50
C GLN A 136 -13.22 -11.05 15.09
N PHE A 137 -14.06 -10.48 14.25
CA PHE A 137 -15.21 -9.70 14.70
C PHE A 137 -16.26 -10.56 15.43
N ILE A 138 -16.52 -11.77 14.94
CA ILE A 138 -17.57 -12.67 15.49
C ILE A 138 -17.09 -13.32 16.79
N PHE A 139 -15.87 -13.84 16.83
CA PHE A 139 -15.37 -14.63 17.97
C PHE A 139 -14.58 -13.79 18.99
N GLY A 140 -14.22 -12.58 18.63
CA GLY A 140 -13.35 -11.71 19.43
C GLY A 140 -11.88 -12.18 19.38
N ILE A 141 -10.97 -11.25 19.63
CA ILE A 141 -9.54 -11.55 19.85
C ILE A 141 -9.10 -10.64 20.99
N ASP A 142 -8.29 -11.19 21.89
CA ASP A 142 -7.67 -10.40 22.93
C ASP A 142 -6.71 -9.38 22.32
N THR A 143 -6.99 -8.09 22.55
CA THR A 143 -6.20 -6.96 22.03
C THR A 143 -5.51 -6.20 23.16
N SER A 144 -5.54 -6.71 24.40
CA SER A 144 -5.01 -6.04 25.59
C SER A 144 -3.52 -5.71 25.51
N GLU A 145 -2.74 -6.46 24.74
CA GLU A 145 -1.31 -6.22 24.52
C GLU A 145 -1.01 -5.32 23.31
N MET A 146 -2.01 -4.88 22.56
CA MET A 146 -1.81 -4.13 21.34
C MET A 146 -1.62 -2.63 21.62
N LYS A 147 -0.49 -2.06 21.20
CA LYS A 147 -0.09 -0.66 21.43
C LYS A 147 -1.04 0.41 20.89
N TRP A 148 -1.96 0.05 19.98
CA TRP A 148 -2.94 0.96 19.37
C TRP A 148 -4.30 0.98 20.09
N VAL A 149 -4.44 0.23 21.20
CA VAL A 149 -5.68 0.18 22.00
C VAL A 149 -5.55 1.18 23.14
N ASP A 150 -6.30 2.29 23.07
CA ASP A 150 -6.56 3.15 24.19
C ASP A 150 -7.80 2.60 24.94
N GLY A 151 -7.56 1.61 25.78
CA GLY A 151 -8.62 0.87 26.48
C GLY A 151 -9.31 1.68 27.58
N GLU A 152 -8.69 2.75 28.10
CA GLU A 152 -9.27 3.59 29.14
C GLU A 152 -10.21 4.64 28.56
N ALA A 153 -9.80 5.30 27.45
CA ALA A 153 -10.60 6.34 26.82
C ALA A 153 -11.74 5.79 25.96
N PHE A 154 -11.53 4.64 25.30
CA PHE A 154 -12.49 4.05 24.38
C PHE A 154 -12.55 2.51 24.50
N PRO A 155 -13.21 1.92 25.51
CA PRO A 155 -13.26 0.46 25.72
C PRO A 155 -13.76 -0.34 24.51
N GLU A 156 -14.61 0.29 23.68
CA GLU A 156 -15.19 -0.33 22.50
C GLU A 156 -14.18 -0.50 21.34
N LEU A 157 -13.06 0.22 21.39
CA LEU A 157 -11.96 0.06 20.41
C LEU A 157 -11.20 -1.25 20.58
N SER A 158 -11.38 -1.95 21.70
CA SER A 158 -10.84 -3.31 21.88
C SER A 158 -11.40 -4.32 20.86
N LYS A 159 -12.50 -3.99 20.17
CA LYS A 159 -13.14 -4.85 19.15
C LYS A 159 -12.72 -4.50 17.71
N ARG A 160 -11.73 -3.62 17.51
CA ARG A 160 -11.27 -3.28 16.17
C ARG A 160 -10.64 -4.49 15.47
N VAL A 161 -11.06 -4.73 14.23
CA VAL A 161 -10.52 -5.81 13.39
C VAL A 161 -9.20 -5.35 12.77
N PHE A 162 -8.18 -6.19 12.81
CA PHE A 162 -6.85 -5.97 12.20
C PHE A 162 -6.41 -7.13 11.30
N SER A 163 -7.13 -8.25 11.30
CA SER A 163 -6.86 -9.46 10.52
C SER A 163 -5.40 -9.93 10.69
N THR A 164 -4.70 -10.16 9.59
CA THR A 164 -3.29 -10.59 9.54
C THR A 164 -2.30 -9.43 9.49
N LEU A 165 -2.77 -8.18 9.47
CA LEU A 165 -1.91 -6.99 9.29
C LEU A 165 -1.57 -6.27 10.61
N GLU A 166 -1.98 -6.83 11.75
CA GLU A 166 -1.62 -6.40 13.12
C GLU A 166 -2.04 -4.97 13.51
N ASN A 167 -2.53 -4.17 12.55
CA ASN A 167 -3.01 -2.80 12.77
C ASN A 167 -4.28 -2.52 11.96
N PRO A 168 -5.37 -2.04 12.61
CA PRO A 168 -6.63 -1.76 11.93
C PRO A 168 -6.56 -0.71 10.82
N ASN A 169 -5.73 0.33 10.97
CA ASN A 169 -5.58 1.37 9.96
C ASN A 169 -4.86 0.83 8.72
N ILE A 170 -3.84 -0.02 8.94
CA ILE A 170 -3.11 -0.69 7.86
C ILE A 170 -4.02 -1.65 7.12
N LEU A 171 -4.80 -2.47 7.86
CA LEU A 171 -5.80 -3.34 7.25
C LEU A 171 -6.78 -2.56 6.39
N ALA A 172 -7.33 -1.47 6.91
CA ALA A 172 -8.31 -0.67 6.20
C ALA A 172 -7.73 -0.07 4.90
N ALA A 173 -6.52 0.51 4.96
CA ALA A 173 -5.85 1.07 3.78
C ALA A 173 -5.49 -0.01 2.74
N TYR A 174 -5.08 -1.21 3.19
CA TYR A 174 -4.86 -2.36 2.30
C TYR A 174 -6.16 -2.79 1.60
N LEU A 175 -7.26 -2.88 2.35
CA LEU A 175 -8.56 -3.26 1.82
C LEU A 175 -9.18 -2.17 0.91
N ASP A 176 -8.87 -0.90 1.10
CA ASP A 176 -9.22 0.17 0.16
C ASP A 176 -8.67 -0.11 -1.24
N ILE A 177 -7.40 -0.54 -1.32
CA ILE A 177 -6.79 -0.95 -2.60
C ILE A 177 -7.56 -2.13 -3.21
N VAL A 178 -7.91 -3.12 -2.38
CA VAL A 178 -8.68 -4.30 -2.83
C VAL A 178 -10.04 -3.89 -3.38
N VAL A 179 -10.79 -3.04 -2.68
CA VAL A 179 -12.09 -2.52 -3.17
C VAL A 179 -11.92 -1.78 -4.49
N CYS A 180 -10.87 -0.95 -4.62
CA CYS A 180 -10.58 -0.23 -5.86
C CYS A 180 -10.35 -1.18 -7.05
N VAL A 181 -9.57 -2.25 -6.86
CA VAL A 181 -9.35 -3.27 -7.89
C VAL A 181 -10.63 -3.99 -8.27
N LEU A 182 -11.40 -4.41 -7.26
CA LEU A 182 -12.70 -5.06 -7.47
C LEU A 182 -13.69 -4.13 -8.20
N LEU A 183 -13.71 -2.84 -7.86
CA LEU A 183 -14.57 -1.82 -8.49
C LEU A 183 -14.21 -1.60 -9.96
N GLY A 184 -12.90 -1.54 -10.27
CA GLY A 184 -12.43 -1.45 -11.64
C GLY A 184 -12.87 -2.63 -12.50
N LEU A 185 -12.75 -3.86 -11.97
CA LEU A 185 -13.21 -5.09 -12.64
C LEU A 185 -14.74 -5.15 -12.74
N PHE A 186 -15.46 -4.80 -11.68
CA PHE A 186 -16.92 -4.77 -11.64
C PHE A 186 -17.51 -3.87 -12.73
N GLY A 187 -16.88 -2.71 -12.96
CA GLY A 187 -17.36 -1.73 -13.93
C GLY A 187 -17.05 -2.06 -15.40
N THR A 188 -16.18 -3.03 -15.68
CA THR A 188 -15.72 -3.33 -17.04
C THR A 188 -16.11 -4.71 -17.53
N LEU A 189 -16.29 -5.69 -16.65
CA LEU A 189 -16.64 -7.05 -17.03
C LEU A 189 -18.11 -7.15 -17.45
N SER A 190 -18.38 -7.82 -18.57
CA SER A 190 -19.73 -8.03 -19.09
C SER A 190 -20.44 -9.25 -18.49
N ASP A 191 -19.68 -10.25 -18.00
CA ASP A 191 -20.26 -11.46 -17.41
C ASP A 191 -21.04 -11.14 -16.14
N LYS A 192 -22.37 -11.39 -16.17
CA LYS A 192 -23.27 -11.11 -15.06
C LYS A 192 -22.94 -11.90 -13.79
N ARG A 193 -22.48 -13.14 -13.92
CA ARG A 193 -22.15 -14.00 -12.75
C ARG A 193 -20.90 -13.47 -12.05
N LEU A 194 -19.88 -13.11 -12.82
CA LEU A 194 -18.65 -12.50 -12.30
C LEU A 194 -18.94 -11.15 -11.67
N ARG A 195 -19.78 -10.31 -12.26
CA ARG A 195 -20.19 -9.01 -11.67
C ARG A 195 -20.91 -9.20 -10.34
N ILE A 196 -21.82 -10.17 -10.22
CA ILE A 196 -22.49 -10.46 -8.95
C ILE A 196 -21.45 -10.91 -7.91
N ALA A 197 -20.54 -11.81 -8.24
CA ALA A 197 -19.49 -12.26 -7.33
C ALA A 197 -18.58 -11.11 -6.88
N LEU A 198 -18.17 -10.22 -7.81
CA LEU A 198 -17.40 -9.02 -7.49
C LEU A 198 -18.18 -8.05 -6.60
N GLY A 199 -19.47 -7.87 -6.85
CA GLY A 199 -20.36 -7.05 -6.00
C GLY A 199 -20.42 -7.58 -4.57
N ILE A 200 -20.58 -8.89 -4.38
CA ILE A 200 -20.55 -9.54 -3.07
C ILE A 200 -19.18 -9.32 -2.41
N ALA A 201 -18.08 -9.53 -3.14
CA ALA A 201 -16.74 -9.32 -2.62
C ALA A 201 -16.49 -7.86 -2.19
N ILE A 202 -16.98 -6.88 -2.95
CA ILE A 202 -16.93 -5.45 -2.58
C ILE A 202 -17.68 -5.22 -1.25
N VAL A 203 -18.90 -5.71 -1.12
CA VAL A 203 -19.71 -5.53 0.09
C VAL A 203 -19.05 -6.18 1.30
N CYS A 204 -18.54 -7.41 1.17
CA CYS A 204 -17.80 -8.07 2.25
C CYS A 204 -16.52 -7.28 2.64
N THR A 205 -15.76 -6.81 1.67
CA THR A 205 -14.54 -6.04 1.93
C THR A 205 -14.86 -4.71 2.63
N LEU A 206 -15.90 -3.98 2.17
CA LEU A 206 -16.36 -2.75 2.82
C LEU A 206 -16.87 -3.02 4.25
N GLY A 207 -17.56 -4.14 4.49
CA GLY A 207 -17.92 -4.60 5.83
C GLY A 207 -16.69 -4.78 6.72
N CYS A 208 -15.65 -5.43 6.22
CA CYS A 208 -14.40 -5.61 6.96
C CYS A 208 -13.71 -4.26 7.25
N ILE A 209 -13.67 -3.32 6.28
CA ILE A 209 -13.14 -1.95 6.50
C ILE A 209 -13.91 -1.25 7.63
N ALA A 210 -15.23 -1.31 7.62
CA ALA A 210 -16.05 -0.68 8.66
C ALA A 210 -15.75 -1.24 10.07
N MET A 211 -15.50 -2.57 10.18
CA MET A 211 -15.13 -3.23 11.44
C MET A 211 -13.74 -2.84 11.95
N THR A 212 -12.92 -2.19 11.14
CA THR A 212 -11.64 -1.62 11.58
C THR A 212 -11.81 -0.32 12.37
N TYR A 213 -12.93 0.35 12.24
CA TYR A 213 -13.19 1.71 12.76
C TYR A 213 -12.15 2.76 12.31
N ALA A 214 -11.47 2.55 11.18
CA ALA A 214 -10.48 3.46 10.61
C ALA A 214 -11.18 4.59 9.82
N ARG A 215 -11.41 5.74 10.46
CA ARG A 215 -12.15 6.89 9.88
C ARG A 215 -11.56 7.39 8.57
N GLY A 216 -10.23 7.54 8.50
CA GLY A 216 -9.53 8.01 7.29
C GLY A 216 -9.78 7.10 6.09
N ALA A 217 -9.63 5.77 6.26
CA ALA A 217 -9.88 4.81 5.20
C ALA A 217 -11.35 4.75 4.78
N CYS A 218 -12.28 4.77 5.75
CA CYS A 218 -13.72 4.84 5.44
C CYS A 218 -14.06 6.07 4.59
N LEU A 219 -13.49 7.23 4.91
CA LEU A 219 -13.69 8.46 4.12
C LEU A 219 -13.03 8.33 2.74
N THR A 220 -11.81 7.82 2.67
CA THR A 220 -11.08 7.62 1.42
C THR A 220 -11.88 6.76 0.44
N ILE A 221 -12.35 5.59 0.88
CA ILE A 221 -13.09 4.70 -0.02
C ILE A 221 -14.46 5.29 -0.41
N ALA A 222 -15.13 6.01 0.50
CA ALA A 222 -16.38 6.70 0.18
C ALA A 222 -16.17 7.78 -0.90
N VAL A 223 -15.11 8.58 -0.81
CA VAL A 223 -14.76 9.60 -1.81
C VAL A 223 -14.45 8.95 -3.17
N ILE A 224 -13.67 7.86 -3.19
CA ILE A 224 -13.33 7.15 -4.43
C ILE A 224 -14.58 6.55 -5.07
N MET A 225 -15.42 5.87 -4.30
CA MET A 225 -16.65 5.26 -4.83
C MET A 225 -17.64 6.32 -5.29
N ALA A 226 -17.76 7.44 -4.58
CA ALA A 226 -18.56 8.57 -5.02
C ALA A 226 -18.04 9.17 -6.33
N GLY A 227 -16.76 9.44 -6.42
CA GLY A 227 -16.11 9.91 -7.67
C GLY A 227 -16.32 8.94 -8.83
N TYR A 228 -16.13 7.64 -8.59
CA TYR A 228 -16.40 6.61 -9.58
C TYR A 228 -17.87 6.60 -10.00
N GLY A 229 -18.79 6.73 -9.05
CA GLY A 229 -20.24 6.78 -9.29
C GLY A 229 -20.65 7.98 -10.14
N VAL A 230 -20.09 9.17 -9.87
CA VAL A 230 -20.32 10.38 -10.68
C VAL A 230 -19.82 10.22 -12.11
N LEU A 231 -18.62 9.64 -12.27
CA LEU A 231 -17.93 9.60 -13.58
C LEU A 231 -18.35 8.42 -14.46
N ARG A 232 -18.82 7.31 -13.87
CA ARG A 232 -19.05 6.05 -14.58
C ARG A 232 -20.47 5.49 -14.46
N ASP A 233 -20.99 5.37 -13.25
CA ASP A 233 -22.31 4.77 -13.01
C ASP A 233 -22.98 5.34 -11.75
N LYS A 234 -23.98 6.20 -11.95
CA LYS A 234 -24.74 6.86 -10.86
C LYS A 234 -25.43 5.88 -9.89
N ARG A 235 -25.63 4.60 -10.30
CA ARG A 235 -26.22 3.57 -9.42
C ARG A 235 -25.28 3.26 -8.24
N ILE A 236 -23.97 3.41 -8.45
CA ILE A 236 -22.97 3.24 -7.38
C ILE A 236 -23.14 4.32 -6.31
N LEU A 237 -23.50 5.55 -6.68
CA LEU A 237 -23.80 6.60 -5.69
C LEU A 237 -24.95 6.20 -4.77
N ALA A 238 -26.03 5.65 -5.33
CA ALA A 238 -27.15 5.16 -4.54
C ALA A 238 -26.72 4.00 -3.63
N ALA A 239 -25.93 3.05 -4.15
CA ALA A 239 -25.40 1.95 -3.35
C ALA A 239 -24.50 2.44 -2.21
N VAL A 240 -23.61 3.40 -2.47
CA VAL A 240 -22.76 4.03 -1.45
C VAL A 240 -23.63 4.72 -0.38
N ALA A 241 -24.60 5.50 -0.79
CA ALA A 241 -25.50 6.20 0.15
C ALA A 241 -26.25 5.20 1.05
N VAL A 242 -26.76 4.10 0.48
CA VAL A 242 -27.46 3.06 1.25
C VAL A 242 -26.49 2.33 2.20
N LEU A 243 -25.28 2.00 1.75
CA LEU A 243 -24.28 1.34 2.58
C LEU A 243 -23.83 2.25 3.74
N VAL A 244 -23.52 3.52 3.45
CA VAL A 244 -23.12 4.49 4.49
C VAL A 244 -24.27 4.70 5.48
N ALA A 245 -25.49 4.93 5.01
CA ALA A 245 -26.65 5.07 5.88
C ALA A 245 -26.88 3.81 6.73
N GLY A 246 -26.80 2.62 6.12
CA GLY A 246 -26.92 1.36 6.84
C GLY A 246 -25.85 1.21 7.93
N PHE A 247 -24.58 1.46 7.62
CA PHE A 247 -23.51 1.39 8.61
C PHE A 247 -23.71 2.37 9.77
N LEU A 248 -24.08 3.62 9.47
CA LEU A 248 -24.31 4.63 10.51
C LEU A 248 -25.53 4.30 11.37
N LEU A 249 -26.59 3.75 10.79
CA LEU A 249 -27.81 3.39 11.54
C LEU A 249 -27.62 2.15 12.42
N PHE A 250 -26.85 1.17 11.97
CA PHE A 250 -26.67 -0.09 12.68
C PHE A 250 -25.39 -0.13 13.56
N ASN A 251 -24.55 0.90 13.50
CA ASN A 251 -23.34 0.99 14.31
C ASN A 251 -23.22 2.37 14.98
N PRO A 252 -23.83 2.55 16.19
CA PRO A 252 -23.80 3.81 16.94
C PRO A 252 -22.37 4.30 17.22
N VAL A 253 -21.44 3.38 17.52
CA VAL A 253 -20.03 3.72 17.80
C VAL A 253 -19.36 4.36 16.58
N LEU A 254 -19.62 3.81 15.39
CA LEU A 254 -19.09 4.39 14.15
C LEU A 254 -19.75 5.76 13.89
N PHE A 255 -21.05 5.87 14.13
CA PHE A 255 -21.77 7.14 14.00
C PHE A 255 -21.18 8.22 14.91
N ASP A 256 -20.99 7.92 16.20
CA ASP A 256 -20.40 8.85 17.17
C ASP A 256 -18.98 9.26 16.77
N ARG A 257 -18.16 8.31 16.34
CA ARG A 257 -16.79 8.59 15.85
C ARG A 257 -16.75 9.43 14.58
N MET A 258 -17.69 9.24 13.66
CA MET A 258 -17.79 10.06 12.45
C MET A 258 -18.32 11.46 12.76
N SER A 259 -19.27 11.59 13.70
CA SER A 259 -19.83 12.89 14.12
C SER A 259 -18.77 13.75 14.82
N THR A 260 -17.91 13.15 15.64
CA THR A 260 -16.83 13.86 16.33
C THR A 260 -15.76 14.43 15.39
N MET A 261 -15.63 13.89 14.17
CA MET A 261 -14.71 14.49 13.15
C MET A 261 -15.07 15.93 12.80
N PHE A 262 -16.33 16.33 12.99
CA PHE A 262 -16.83 17.65 12.59
C PHE A 262 -17.22 18.56 13.76
N THR A 263 -17.32 18.02 14.97
CA THR A 263 -17.90 18.76 16.13
C THR A 263 -16.96 18.98 17.29
N VAL A 264 -15.92 18.13 17.44
CA VAL A 264 -14.92 18.25 18.52
C VAL A 264 -13.55 18.12 17.88
N VAL A 265 -12.63 19.01 18.27
CA VAL A 265 -11.21 18.81 17.90
C VAL A 265 -10.74 17.59 18.67
N ASP A 266 -10.68 16.46 17.96
CA ASP A 266 -10.23 15.18 18.50
C ASP A 266 -8.73 15.30 18.83
N THR A 267 -8.33 14.89 20.02
CA THR A 267 -6.91 14.88 20.47
C THR A 267 -5.99 14.23 19.43
N SER A 268 -6.46 13.20 18.73
CA SER A 268 -5.74 12.56 17.61
C SER A 268 -5.53 13.50 16.42
N SER A 269 -6.45 14.39 16.12
CA SER A 269 -6.33 15.35 15.01
C SER A 269 -5.44 16.52 15.39
N GLU A 270 -5.56 17.04 16.62
CA GLU A 270 -4.64 18.08 17.15
C GLU A 270 -3.21 17.59 17.19
N MET A 271 -2.99 16.36 17.67
CA MET A 271 -1.67 15.74 17.71
C MET A 271 -1.06 15.63 16.30
N ARG A 272 -1.86 15.25 15.28
CA ARG A 272 -1.35 15.20 13.90
C ARG A 272 -0.97 16.57 13.36
N ILE A 273 -1.76 17.60 13.62
CA ILE A 273 -1.45 18.98 13.19
C ILE A 273 -0.12 19.41 13.82
N ALA A 274 0.05 19.24 15.13
CA ALA A 274 1.30 19.57 15.83
C ALA A 274 2.50 18.77 15.27
N MET A 275 2.31 17.47 14.98
CA MET A 275 3.34 16.66 14.31
C MET A 275 3.69 17.19 12.92
N TRP A 276 2.70 17.65 12.13
CA TRP A 276 2.95 18.21 10.79
C TRP A 276 3.71 19.53 10.89
N GLU A 277 3.40 20.40 11.86
CA GLU A 277 4.14 21.63 12.11
C GLU A 277 5.60 21.33 12.46
N SER A 278 5.85 20.41 13.39
CA SER A 278 7.19 19.94 13.74
C SER A 278 7.92 19.32 12.52
N THR A 279 7.20 18.54 11.70
CA THR A 279 7.77 17.92 10.50
C THR A 279 8.16 18.96 9.46
N ILE A 280 7.35 20.01 9.28
CA ILE A 280 7.68 21.13 8.39
C ILE A 280 8.97 21.83 8.85
N GLN A 281 9.16 22.03 10.15
CA GLN A 281 10.42 22.60 10.66
C GLN A 281 11.62 21.69 10.37
N MET A 282 11.48 20.34 10.56
CA MET A 282 12.52 19.40 10.16
C MET A 282 12.88 19.51 8.69
N ILE A 283 11.88 19.67 7.80
CA ILE A 283 12.12 19.84 6.35
C ILE A 283 12.88 21.14 6.06
N LEU A 284 12.52 22.23 6.75
CA LEU A 284 13.17 23.54 6.57
C LEU A 284 14.62 23.53 7.07
N ASP A 285 14.90 22.83 8.17
CA ASP A 285 16.24 22.73 8.73
C ASP A 285 17.14 21.73 7.97
N HIS A 286 16.53 20.69 7.37
CA HIS A 286 17.26 19.62 6.66
C HIS A 286 16.77 19.39 5.22
N PRO A 287 16.74 20.42 4.34
CA PRO A 287 16.05 20.34 3.05
C PRO A 287 16.72 19.40 2.02
N LEU A 288 18.03 19.16 2.11
CA LEU A 288 18.76 18.43 1.06
C LEU A 288 18.73 16.91 1.26
N LEU A 289 19.14 16.43 2.42
CA LEU A 289 19.26 15.00 2.73
C LEU A 289 18.23 14.53 3.77
N GLY A 290 17.43 15.44 4.31
CA GLY A 290 16.49 15.13 5.39
C GLY A 290 17.20 14.82 6.72
N ILE A 291 16.47 14.14 7.59
CA ILE A 291 16.91 13.75 8.94
C ILE A 291 17.47 12.31 9.00
N GLY A 292 17.41 11.58 7.88
CA GLY A 292 17.72 10.15 7.79
C GLY A 292 16.47 9.29 7.62
N GLY A 293 16.48 8.38 6.64
CA GLY A 293 15.35 7.49 6.34
C GLY A 293 15.00 6.60 7.53
N GLY A 294 13.76 6.69 8.05
CA GLY A 294 13.30 6.00 9.24
C GLY A 294 13.80 6.59 10.57
N ALA A 295 14.53 7.71 10.55
CA ALA A 295 15.03 8.35 11.78
C ALA A 295 14.03 9.29 12.47
N TYR A 296 12.77 9.30 12.01
CA TYR A 296 11.75 10.20 12.55
C TYR A 296 11.63 10.13 14.06
N SER A 297 11.55 8.93 14.63
CA SER A 297 11.45 8.72 16.08
C SER A 297 12.68 9.19 16.88
N LEU A 298 13.84 9.28 16.23
CA LEU A 298 15.08 9.74 16.85
C LEU A 298 15.20 11.26 16.87
N VAL A 299 14.61 11.93 15.89
CA VAL A 299 14.75 13.38 15.68
C VAL A 299 13.52 14.15 16.17
N TYR A 300 12.31 13.60 16.01
CA TYR A 300 11.05 14.23 16.40
C TYR A 300 11.06 14.81 17.83
N PRO A 301 11.58 14.14 18.86
CA PRO A 301 11.59 14.68 20.24
C PRO A 301 12.31 16.05 20.38
N ILE A 302 13.19 16.40 19.45
CA ILE A 302 13.89 17.69 19.44
C ILE A 302 12.96 18.82 18.97
N TYR A 303 11.98 18.48 18.10
CA TYR A 303 11.03 19.41 17.49
C TYR A 303 9.65 19.36 18.13
N ASP A 304 9.46 18.45 19.11
CA ASP A 304 8.16 18.24 19.75
C ASP A 304 7.84 19.41 20.69
N THR A 305 6.79 20.14 20.33
CA THR A 305 6.27 21.25 21.15
C THR A 305 4.96 20.90 21.86
N TYR A 306 4.38 19.74 21.59
CA TYR A 306 3.03 19.39 22.02
C TYR A 306 2.96 18.13 22.90
N ILE A 307 3.74 17.09 22.57
CA ILE A 307 3.70 15.80 23.29
C ILE A 307 4.82 15.80 24.32
N VAL A 308 4.53 16.34 25.51
CA VAL A 308 5.50 16.39 26.62
C VAL A 308 5.71 15.04 27.28
N ASP A 309 4.87 14.05 26.99
CA ASP A 309 4.94 12.69 27.54
C ASP A 309 5.87 11.80 26.72
N GLY A 310 7.08 11.55 27.21
CA GLY A 310 8.08 10.66 26.60
C GLY A 310 7.69 9.18 26.53
N SER A 311 6.47 8.81 26.95
CA SER A 311 5.96 7.44 26.86
C SER A 311 5.50 7.07 25.43
N VAL A 312 5.20 8.05 24.58
CA VAL A 312 4.72 7.83 23.19
C VAL A 312 5.87 7.98 22.20
N THR A 313 6.25 6.89 21.54
CA THR A 313 7.25 6.92 20.46
C THR A 313 6.56 7.07 19.12
N LEU A 314 6.71 8.23 18.49
CA LEU A 314 6.20 8.50 17.15
C LEU A 314 7.25 8.09 16.10
N VAL A 315 6.87 7.17 15.22
CA VAL A 315 7.80 6.57 14.25
C VAL A 315 7.72 7.19 12.85
N HIS A 316 6.69 8.00 12.57
CA HIS A 316 6.48 8.71 11.30
C HIS A 316 5.50 9.88 11.47
N ALA A 317 5.44 10.77 10.48
CA ALA A 317 4.64 12.00 10.51
C ALA A 317 3.12 11.81 10.36
N HIS A 318 2.58 10.61 10.26
CA HIS A 318 1.19 10.36 9.86
C HIS A 318 0.74 11.14 8.61
N ASN A 319 1.66 11.32 7.67
CA ASN A 319 1.46 11.95 6.36
C ASN A 319 2.61 11.53 5.45
N ILE A 320 2.33 10.73 4.41
CA ILE A 320 3.38 10.18 3.54
C ILE A 320 4.19 11.28 2.84
N TYR A 321 3.56 12.39 2.48
CA TYR A 321 4.22 13.48 1.76
C TYR A 321 5.24 14.17 2.66
N LEU A 322 4.82 14.58 3.83
CA LEU A 322 5.69 15.22 4.82
C LEU A 322 6.78 14.25 5.30
N ASN A 323 6.43 13.00 5.55
CA ASN A 323 7.38 12.00 6.03
C ASN A 323 8.54 11.79 5.05
N TYR A 324 8.25 11.54 3.77
CA TYR A 324 9.32 11.37 2.76
C TYR A 324 10.16 12.63 2.58
N LEU A 325 9.55 13.82 2.59
CA LEU A 325 10.30 15.09 2.49
C LEU A 325 11.21 15.32 3.71
N ALA A 326 10.75 14.99 4.91
CA ALA A 326 11.54 15.14 6.14
C ALA A 326 12.68 14.13 6.22
N GLU A 327 12.41 12.85 5.92
CA GLU A 327 13.40 11.78 6.13
C GLU A 327 14.51 11.76 5.08
N ILE A 328 14.19 12.01 3.80
CA ILE A 328 15.15 11.85 2.69
C ILE A 328 15.39 13.15 1.89
N GLY A 329 14.92 14.26 2.43
CA GLY A 329 15.05 15.58 1.82
C GLY A 329 14.11 15.84 0.64
N ILE A 330 14.04 17.08 0.20
CA ILE A 330 13.08 17.52 -0.83
C ILE A 330 13.32 16.80 -2.15
N VAL A 331 14.57 16.62 -2.57
CA VAL A 331 14.90 15.99 -3.85
C VAL A 331 14.48 14.51 -3.85
N GLY A 332 14.81 13.77 -2.79
CA GLY A 332 14.45 12.36 -2.62
C GLY A 332 12.94 12.15 -2.51
N GLY A 333 12.28 12.96 -1.67
CA GLY A 333 10.82 12.93 -1.51
C GLY A 333 10.07 13.27 -2.80
N CYS A 334 10.48 14.33 -3.52
CA CYS A 334 9.90 14.66 -4.82
C CYS A 334 10.14 13.54 -5.86
N ALA A 335 11.30 12.91 -5.87
CA ALA A 335 11.56 11.79 -6.78
C ALA A 335 10.62 10.60 -6.52
N PHE A 336 10.37 10.26 -5.25
CA PHE A 336 9.38 9.26 -4.87
C PHE A 336 7.97 9.66 -5.34
N LEU A 337 7.57 10.90 -5.12
CA LEU A 337 6.26 11.40 -5.54
C LEU A 337 6.09 11.38 -7.07
N VAL A 338 7.11 11.73 -7.83
CA VAL A 338 7.09 11.64 -9.31
C VAL A 338 6.91 10.19 -9.76
N PHE A 339 7.59 9.24 -9.13
CA PHE A 339 7.41 7.81 -9.37
C PHE A 339 5.97 7.37 -9.05
N PHE A 340 5.51 7.62 -7.84
CA PHE A 340 4.21 7.18 -7.33
C PHE A 340 3.04 7.79 -8.11
N LEU A 341 3.00 9.12 -8.18
CA LEU A 341 1.94 9.85 -8.88
C LEU A 341 2.02 9.65 -10.40
N GLY A 342 3.22 9.47 -10.94
CA GLY A 342 3.42 9.16 -12.35
C GLY A 342 2.75 7.84 -12.75
N TYR A 343 2.90 6.77 -11.95
CA TYR A 343 2.17 5.52 -12.18
C TYR A 343 0.67 5.65 -11.92
N THR A 344 0.26 6.45 -10.95
CA THR A 344 -1.16 6.76 -10.71
C THR A 344 -1.81 7.38 -11.96
N VAL A 345 -1.21 8.42 -12.50
CA VAL A 345 -1.69 9.07 -13.74
C VAL A 345 -1.67 8.10 -14.92
N THR A 346 -0.61 7.31 -15.06
CA THR A 346 -0.48 6.30 -16.13
C THR A 346 -1.62 5.29 -16.07
N ALA A 347 -1.97 4.79 -14.88
CA ALA A 347 -3.04 3.80 -14.71
C ALA A 347 -4.44 4.38 -14.93
N LEU A 348 -4.66 5.65 -14.58
CA LEU A 348 -5.96 6.33 -14.75
C LEU A 348 -6.19 6.87 -16.16
N HIS A 349 -5.12 7.04 -16.95
CA HIS A 349 -5.25 7.51 -18.34
C HIS A 349 -6.13 6.55 -19.15
N PRO A 350 -7.06 7.05 -20.00
CA PRO A 350 -7.99 6.22 -20.73
C PRO A 350 -7.30 5.13 -21.56
N GLN A 351 -7.54 3.87 -21.20
CA GLN A 351 -6.90 2.69 -21.83
C GLN A 351 -7.76 2.15 -22.98
N LYS A 352 -8.09 3.01 -23.99
CA LYS A 352 -8.88 2.61 -25.15
C LYS A 352 -8.22 1.48 -25.97
N THR A 353 -6.91 1.36 -25.87
CA THR A 353 -6.10 0.37 -26.60
C THR A 353 -5.98 -0.98 -25.88
N MET A 354 -6.42 -1.09 -24.64
CA MET A 354 -6.36 -2.36 -23.91
C MET A 354 -7.31 -3.39 -24.50
N PRO A 355 -6.82 -4.61 -24.78
CA PRO A 355 -7.49 -5.54 -25.69
C PRO A 355 -8.71 -6.24 -25.09
N ASP A 356 -8.75 -6.45 -23.77
CA ASP A 356 -9.83 -7.19 -23.11
C ASP A 356 -10.38 -6.46 -21.89
N GLU A 357 -11.62 -6.82 -21.49
CA GLU A 357 -12.35 -6.20 -20.39
C GLU A 357 -11.63 -6.35 -19.04
N PHE A 358 -11.02 -7.52 -18.81
CA PHE A 358 -10.28 -7.78 -17.57
C PHE A 358 -9.07 -6.85 -17.44
N SER A 359 -8.28 -6.72 -18.49
CA SER A 359 -7.11 -5.84 -18.48
C SER A 359 -7.50 -4.37 -18.30
N ARG A 360 -8.59 -3.90 -18.95
CA ARG A 360 -9.11 -2.54 -18.73
C ARG A 360 -9.56 -2.31 -17.29
N GLY A 361 -10.31 -3.29 -16.73
CA GLY A 361 -10.80 -3.21 -15.37
C GLY A 361 -9.69 -3.27 -14.33
N LEU A 362 -8.72 -4.16 -14.53
CA LEU A 362 -7.57 -4.27 -13.65
C LEU A 362 -6.75 -2.97 -13.65
N MET A 363 -6.42 -2.42 -14.82
CA MET A 363 -5.66 -1.17 -14.91
C MET A 363 -6.37 -0.01 -14.20
N LEU A 364 -7.68 0.16 -14.44
CA LEU A 364 -8.47 1.17 -13.75
C LEU A 364 -8.48 0.93 -12.24
N GLY A 365 -8.68 -0.30 -11.81
CA GLY A 365 -8.69 -0.67 -10.39
C GLY A 365 -7.35 -0.41 -9.70
N LEU A 366 -6.23 -0.73 -10.36
CA LEU A 366 -4.89 -0.42 -9.86
C LEU A 366 -4.68 1.10 -9.74
N GLY A 367 -5.14 1.88 -10.72
CA GLY A 367 -5.10 3.35 -10.67
C GLY A 367 -5.91 3.93 -9.51
N LEU A 368 -7.13 3.43 -9.30
CA LEU A 368 -7.96 3.82 -8.15
C LEU A 368 -7.31 3.39 -6.82
N GLY A 369 -6.66 2.22 -6.77
CA GLY A 369 -5.90 1.75 -5.62
C GLY A 369 -4.73 2.68 -5.29
N LEU A 370 -4.00 3.17 -6.29
CA LEU A 370 -2.95 4.17 -6.08
C LEU A 370 -3.54 5.51 -5.59
N VAL A 371 -4.72 5.92 -6.08
CA VAL A 371 -5.45 7.09 -5.54
C VAL A 371 -5.83 6.86 -4.08
N SER A 372 -6.25 5.65 -3.69
CA SER A 372 -6.60 5.37 -2.28
C SER A 372 -5.38 5.51 -1.36
N VAL A 373 -4.20 5.05 -1.80
CA VAL A 373 -2.95 5.28 -1.06
C VAL A 373 -2.62 6.78 -0.97
N ALA A 374 -2.79 7.54 -2.05
CA ALA A 374 -2.55 8.98 -2.07
C ALA A 374 -3.47 9.73 -1.09
N LEU A 375 -4.75 9.38 -1.03
CA LEU A 375 -5.73 10.01 -0.12
C LEU A 375 -5.51 9.59 1.34
N ASN A 376 -5.33 8.30 1.62
CA ASN A 376 -4.99 7.82 2.97
C ASN A 376 -3.68 8.45 3.47
N GLY A 377 -2.71 8.62 2.58
CA GLY A 377 -1.42 9.21 2.85
C GLY A 377 -1.45 10.69 3.27
N LEU A 378 -2.57 11.38 3.13
CA LEU A 378 -2.75 12.74 3.67
C LEU A 378 -2.88 12.76 5.20
N THR A 379 -3.35 11.67 5.81
CA THR A 379 -3.68 11.61 7.23
C THR A 379 -3.03 10.45 7.98
N ASP A 380 -2.31 9.56 7.26
CA ASP A 380 -1.54 8.47 7.85
C ASP A 380 -0.34 8.09 6.95
N ASP A 381 0.70 7.46 7.49
CA ASP A 381 1.77 6.88 6.69
C ASP A 381 1.58 5.37 6.54
N VAL A 382 0.64 5.01 5.65
CA VAL A 382 0.33 3.61 5.33
C VAL A 382 1.49 2.87 4.66
N LEU A 383 2.50 3.61 4.18
CA LEU A 383 3.69 3.06 3.53
C LEU A 383 4.83 2.76 4.51
N TYR A 384 4.72 3.18 5.75
CA TYR A 384 5.64 2.76 6.83
C TYR A 384 5.36 1.32 7.32
N ASN A 385 4.69 0.53 6.47
CA ASN A 385 4.34 -0.87 6.71
C ASN A 385 4.77 -1.72 5.52
N VAL A 386 5.46 -2.83 5.79
CA VAL A 386 6.05 -3.69 4.74
C VAL A 386 5.01 -4.25 3.77
N PRO A 387 3.90 -4.88 4.20
CA PRO A 387 2.85 -5.35 3.30
C PRO A 387 2.27 -4.27 2.38
N SER A 388 1.96 -3.09 2.92
CA SER A 388 1.36 -2.00 2.14
C SER A 388 2.32 -1.44 1.09
N SER A 389 3.59 -1.26 1.47
CA SER A 389 4.62 -0.78 0.54
C SER A 389 4.98 -1.81 -0.52
N MET A 390 5.16 -3.09 -0.16
CA MET A 390 5.38 -4.15 -1.16
C MET A 390 4.23 -4.18 -2.17
N LEU A 391 2.97 -4.06 -1.70
CA LEU A 391 1.80 -4.01 -2.57
C LEU A 391 1.82 -2.78 -3.49
N LEU A 392 2.16 -1.58 -2.98
CA LEU A 392 2.31 -0.37 -3.81
C LEU A 392 3.33 -0.58 -4.93
N TRP A 393 4.53 -1.06 -4.59
CA TRP A 393 5.60 -1.25 -5.56
C TRP A 393 5.25 -2.36 -6.57
N MET A 394 4.55 -3.42 -6.13
CA MET A 394 4.01 -4.45 -7.02
C MET A 394 2.97 -3.87 -7.98
N ILE A 395 2.05 -3.03 -7.51
CA ILE A 395 1.05 -2.34 -8.33
C ILE A 395 1.72 -1.44 -9.37
N CYS A 396 2.69 -0.63 -8.97
CA CYS A 396 3.46 0.21 -9.91
C CYS A 396 4.15 -0.64 -10.97
N GLY A 397 4.73 -1.78 -10.58
CA GLY A 397 5.31 -2.76 -11.50
C GLY A 397 4.28 -3.36 -12.47
N LEU A 398 3.08 -3.71 -11.98
CA LEU A 398 1.98 -4.21 -12.81
C LEU A 398 1.50 -3.15 -13.81
N VAL A 399 1.33 -1.90 -13.39
CA VAL A 399 0.96 -0.79 -14.28
C VAL A 399 1.98 -0.64 -15.41
N TYR A 400 3.28 -0.67 -15.09
CA TYR A 400 4.34 -0.67 -16.10
C TYR A 400 4.20 -1.84 -17.09
N VAL A 401 4.08 -3.07 -16.58
CA VAL A 401 3.97 -4.28 -17.43
C VAL A 401 2.75 -4.22 -18.34
N MET A 402 1.61 -3.83 -17.80
CA MET A 402 0.36 -3.72 -18.55
C MET A 402 0.40 -2.62 -19.61
N LYS A 403 1.12 -1.53 -19.36
CA LYS A 403 1.24 -0.39 -20.29
C LYS A 403 2.25 -0.63 -21.40
N GLU A 404 3.41 -1.19 -21.07
CA GLU A 404 4.58 -1.21 -21.97
C GLU A 404 4.85 -2.59 -22.59
N LYS A 405 4.27 -3.68 -22.04
CA LYS A 405 4.58 -5.05 -22.49
C LYS A 405 3.37 -5.82 -23.03
N ILE A 406 2.15 -5.37 -22.74
CA ILE A 406 0.91 -6.12 -23.00
C ILE A 406 -0.12 -5.27 -23.75
#